data_2f7066df1104b86b8ef35afb1c9716a7
#
_entry.id   2f7066df1104b86b8ef35afb1c9716a7
#
_cell.length_a   1.000
_cell.length_b   1.000
_cell.length_c   1.000
_cell.angle_alpha   90.00
_cell.angle_beta   90.00
_cell.angle_gamma   90.00
#
_symmetry.space_group_name_H-M   'P 1'
#
loop_
_entity.id
_entity.type
_entity.pdbx_description
1 polymer ?
#
loop_
_entity_poly.entity_id
_entity_poly.type
_entity_poly.pdbx_seq_one_letter_code
_entity_poly.pdbx_strand_id
1 'polypeptide(L)'
;MYSRIIHSMEVIETQPEIDYVKIGQRIRAARLEKGYSQADLGALVGCSNNHMSHVEVGQTKVSLPMLLKLAYVLDKNFDYFLLDTPYAKCESIINSEISNKLNQCSATTLITVSRILDALIEQQDMLLAEEQKD
;
A
#
# COMPACT_ATOMS: atom_id res chain seq x y z
N MET A 1 -8.15 19.78 10.01
CA MET A 1 -7.89 18.83 8.92
C MET A 1 -9.01 18.81 7.89
N TYR A 2 -10.26 18.71 8.29
CA TYR A 2 -11.40 18.77 7.38
C TYR A 2 -11.63 20.14 6.71
N SER A 3 -11.31 21.24 7.38
CA SER A 3 -11.46 22.59 6.83
C SER A 3 -10.54 22.91 5.65
N ARG A 4 -9.38 22.26 5.54
CA ARG A 4 -8.48 22.39 4.40
C ARG A 4 -8.97 21.64 3.16
N ILE A 5 -9.69 20.53 3.35
CA ILE A 5 -10.28 19.73 2.26
C ILE A 5 -11.48 20.47 1.65
N ILE A 6 -12.25 21.18 2.47
CA ILE A 6 -13.46 21.92 2.02
C ILE A 6 -13.08 23.22 1.28
N HIS A 7 -11.94 23.88 1.62
CA HIS A 7 -11.49 25.11 0.94
C HIS A 7 -10.79 24.85 -0.40
N SER A 8 -10.36 23.63 -0.69
CA SER A 8 -9.76 23.24 -1.96
C SER A 8 -10.67 22.35 -2.80
N MET A 9 -11.98 22.66 -2.83
CA MET A 9 -12.87 22.12 -3.84
C MET A 9 -12.63 22.77 -5.22
N GLU A 10 -11.37 23.00 -5.56
CA GLU A 10 -10.99 23.10 -6.96
C GLU A 10 -11.21 21.72 -7.57
N VAL A 11 -12.07 21.66 -8.54
CA VAL A 11 -12.25 20.46 -9.38
C VAL A 11 -10.86 19.97 -9.72
N ILE A 12 -10.52 18.74 -9.34
CA ILE A 12 -9.27 18.12 -9.76
C ILE A 12 -9.35 17.99 -11.28
N GLU A 13 -8.91 19.03 -11.99
CA GLU A 13 -8.93 19.06 -13.47
C GLU A 13 -8.01 17.98 -14.06
N THR A 14 -7.01 17.53 -13.28
CA THR A 14 -6.15 16.43 -13.65
C THR A 14 -6.49 15.23 -12.76
N GLN A 15 -7.16 14.25 -13.34
CA GLN A 15 -7.31 12.97 -12.66
C GLN A 15 -5.91 12.37 -12.45
N PRO A 16 -5.59 11.88 -11.24
CA PRO A 16 -4.32 11.21 -11.01
C PRO A 16 -4.24 9.99 -11.94
N GLU A 17 -3.22 9.99 -12.75
CA GLU A 17 -3.00 8.94 -13.72
C GLU A 17 -2.48 7.68 -13.02
N ILE A 18 -3.16 6.55 -13.21
CA ILE A 18 -2.76 5.26 -12.69
C ILE A 18 -1.78 4.62 -13.69
N ASP A 19 -0.57 4.34 -13.25
CA ASP A 19 0.43 3.64 -14.07
C ASP A 19 0.21 2.11 -14.00
N TYR A 20 -0.61 1.60 -14.91
CA TYR A 20 -0.90 0.17 -15.01
C TYR A 20 0.32 -0.67 -15.39
N VAL A 21 1.32 -0.10 -16.05
CA VAL A 21 2.58 -0.79 -16.36
C VAL A 21 3.33 -1.13 -15.07
N LYS A 22 3.45 -0.17 -14.17
CA LYS A 22 4.10 -0.38 -12.87
C LYS A 22 3.33 -1.35 -11.98
N ILE A 23 2.01 -1.25 -11.95
CA ILE A 23 1.16 -2.22 -11.24
C ILE A 23 1.38 -3.63 -11.81
N GLY A 24 1.38 -3.78 -13.12
CA GLY A 24 1.64 -5.05 -13.80
C GLY A 24 3.02 -5.63 -13.47
N GLN A 25 4.06 -4.81 -13.44
CA GLN A 25 5.41 -5.20 -13.05
C GLN A 25 5.46 -5.72 -11.60
N ARG A 26 4.73 -5.10 -10.68
CA ARG A 26 4.63 -5.56 -9.29
C ARG A 26 3.88 -6.87 -9.16
N ILE A 27 2.81 -7.05 -9.92
CA ILE A 27 2.09 -8.33 -10.01
C ILE A 27 3.03 -9.42 -10.49
N ARG A 28 3.78 -9.17 -11.57
CA ARG A 28 4.78 -10.10 -12.11
C ARG A 28 5.86 -10.45 -11.09
N ALA A 29 6.43 -9.45 -10.40
CA ALA A 29 7.45 -9.66 -9.39
C ALA A 29 6.94 -10.55 -8.24
N ALA A 30 5.75 -10.27 -7.72
CA ALA A 30 5.13 -11.06 -6.66
C ALA A 30 4.79 -12.50 -7.12
N ARG A 31 4.37 -12.65 -8.37
CA ARG A 31 4.13 -13.98 -8.97
C ARG A 31 5.41 -14.81 -9.03
N LEU A 32 6.49 -14.23 -9.51
CA LEU A 32 7.78 -14.90 -9.61
C LEU A 32 8.35 -15.26 -8.22
N GLU A 33 8.17 -14.38 -7.24
CA GLU A 33 8.53 -14.62 -5.84
C GLU A 33 7.80 -15.87 -5.27
N LYS A 34 6.54 -16.07 -5.64
CA LYS A 34 5.75 -17.26 -5.27
C LYS A 34 6.06 -18.49 -6.12
N GLY A 35 6.83 -18.36 -7.19
CA GLY A 35 7.15 -19.47 -8.10
C GLY A 35 6.02 -19.87 -9.04
N TYR A 36 5.01 -19.02 -9.22
CA TYR A 36 3.89 -19.30 -10.12
C TYR A 36 4.21 -18.95 -11.57
N SER A 37 3.72 -19.78 -12.52
CA SER A 37 3.60 -19.37 -13.91
C SER A 37 2.44 -18.39 -14.09
N GLN A 38 2.37 -17.71 -15.24
CA GLN A 38 1.20 -16.89 -15.58
C GLN A 38 -0.08 -17.72 -15.64
N ALA A 39 0.01 -18.96 -16.13
CA ALA A 39 -1.12 -19.87 -16.18
C ALA A 39 -1.60 -20.28 -14.77
N ASP A 40 -0.67 -20.56 -13.85
CA ASP A 40 -0.99 -20.91 -12.47
C ASP A 40 -1.70 -19.76 -11.77
N LEU A 41 -1.15 -18.55 -11.86
CA LEU A 41 -1.76 -17.38 -11.26
C LEU A 41 -3.12 -17.06 -11.89
N GLY A 42 -3.24 -17.16 -13.22
CA GLY A 42 -4.49 -16.99 -13.93
C GLY A 42 -5.58 -17.97 -13.45
N ALA A 43 -5.24 -19.24 -13.29
CA ALA A 43 -6.16 -20.25 -12.76
C ALA A 43 -6.62 -19.92 -11.33
N LEU A 44 -5.71 -19.47 -10.47
CA LEU A 44 -6.01 -19.11 -9.07
C LEU A 44 -6.95 -17.91 -8.95
N VAL A 45 -6.83 -16.92 -9.84
CA VAL A 45 -7.66 -15.72 -9.81
C VAL A 45 -8.85 -15.75 -10.78
N GLY A 46 -8.97 -16.81 -11.59
CA GLY A 46 -10.08 -17.03 -12.50
C GLY A 46 -9.97 -16.26 -13.81
N CYS A 47 -8.78 -16.13 -14.38
CA CYS A 47 -8.58 -15.56 -15.71
C CYS A 47 -7.65 -16.41 -16.59
N SER A 48 -7.66 -16.14 -17.90
CA SER A 48 -6.80 -16.83 -18.85
C SER A 48 -5.33 -16.42 -18.71
N ASN A 49 -4.42 -17.29 -19.16
CA ASN A 49 -2.99 -16.97 -19.25
C ASN A 49 -2.73 -15.71 -20.10
N ASN A 50 -3.44 -15.56 -21.20
CA ASN A 50 -3.32 -14.40 -22.09
C ASN A 50 -3.76 -13.11 -21.39
N HIS A 51 -4.87 -13.15 -20.65
CA HIS A 51 -5.33 -12.02 -19.86
C HIS A 51 -4.30 -11.62 -18.78
N MET A 52 -3.76 -12.61 -18.06
CA MET A 52 -2.72 -12.37 -17.06
C MET A 52 -1.48 -11.73 -17.69
N SER A 53 -1.05 -12.21 -18.85
CA SER A 53 0.07 -11.62 -19.59
C SER A 53 -0.17 -10.15 -19.92
N HIS A 54 -1.36 -9.79 -20.40
CA HIS A 54 -1.71 -8.41 -20.71
C HIS A 54 -1.79 -7.51 -19.46
N VAL A 55 -2.24 -8.05 -18.34
CA VAL A 55 -2.25 -7.35 -17.06
C VAL A 55 -0.81 -7.06 -16.59
N GLU A 56 0.09 -8.04 -16.67
CA GLU A 56 1.48 -7.89 -16.21
C GLU A 56 2.30 -6.89 -17.04
N VAL A 57 1.97 -6.70 -18.31
CA VAL A 57 2.62 -5.68 -19.16
C VAL A 57 1.89 -4.33 -19.18
N GLY A 58 0.76 -4.22 -18.48
CA GLY A 58 -0.02 -2.99 -18.39
C GLY A 58 -0.87 -2.65 -19.61
N GLN A 59 -1.07 -3.60 -20.53
CA GLN A 59 -1.95 -3.44 -21.69
C GLN A 59 -3.43 -3.49 -21.32
N THR A 60 -3.76 -4.21 -20.26
CA THR A 60 -5.11 -4.30 -19.71
C THR A 60 -5.14 -3.70 -18.31
N LYS A 61 -6.11 -2.82 -18.10
CA LYS A 61 -6.36 -2.24 -16.76
C LYS A 61 -6.86 -3.34 -15.83
N VAL A 62 -6.13 -3.59 -14.75
CA VAL A 62 -6.58 -4.51 -13.71
C VAL A 62 -7.78 -3.91 -12.99
N SER A 63 -8.85 -4.69 -12.87
CA SER A 63 -10.02 -4.27 -12.10
C SER A 63 -9.77 -4.38 -10.59
N LEU A 64 -10.51 -3.62 -9.79
CA LEU A 64 -10.42 -3.70 -8.34
C LEU A 64 -10.73 -5.11 -7.80
N PRO A 65 -11.77 -5.83 -8.26
CA PRO A 65 -12.01 -7.21 -7.85
C PRO A 65 -10.85 -8.15 -8.20
N MET A 66 -10.23 -7.98 -9.37
CA MET A 66 -9.07 -8.77 -9.78
C MET A 66 -7.86 -8.46 -8.89
N LEU A 67 -7.62 -7.19 -8.60
CA LEU A 67 -6.52 -6.77 -7.72
C LEU A 67 -6.68 -7.34 -6.31
N LEU A 68 -7.92 -7.43 -5.80
CA LEU A 68 -8.21 -8.05 -4.51
C LEU A 68 -7.83 -9.54 -4.49
N LYS A 69 -8.20 -10.28 -5.53
CA LYS A 69 -7.83 -11.69 -5.67
C LYS A 69 -6.31 -11.88 -5.78
N LEU A 70 -5.65 -11.04 -6.57
CA LEU A 70 -4.20 -11.05 -6.71
C LEU A 70 -3.50 -10.76 -5.38
N ALA A 71 -3.96 -9.77 -4.63
CA ALA A 71 -3.44 -9.44 -3.31
C ALA A 71 -3.52 -10.64 -2.35
N TYR A 72 -4.66 -11.31 -2.33
CA TYR A 72 -4.86 -12.50 -1.50
C TYR A 72 -3.96 -13.67 -1.90
N VAL A 73 -3.93 -14.02 -3.20
CA VAL A 73 -3.15 -15.15 -3.72
C VAL A 73 -1.65 -14.92 -3.60
N LEU A 74 -1.21 -13.69 -3.83
CA LEU A 74 0.21 -13.31 -3.79
C LEU A 74 0.70 -12.93 -2.39
N ASP A 75 -0.20 -12.89 -1.40
CA ASP A 75 0.11 -12.49 -0.03
C ASP A 75 0.75 -11.09 0.03
N LYS A 76 0.14 -10.16 -0.67
CA LYS A 76 0.53 -8.74 -0.70
C LYS A 76 -0.66 -7.87 -0.36
N ASN A 77 -0.41 -6.72 0.28
CA ASN A 77 -1.46 -5.72 0.51
C ASN A 77 -1.65 -4.82 -0.74
N PHE A 78 -2.72 -4.03 -0.76
CA PHE A 78 -2.97 -3.10 -1.87
C PHE A 78 -1.87 -2.06 -2.03
N ASP A 79 -1.27 -1.60 -0.95
CA ASP A 79 -0.20 -0.60 -0.97
C ASP A 79 1.00 -1.08 -1.78
N TYR A 80 1.31 -2.37 -1.73
CA TYR A 80 2.38 -2.96 -2.53
C TYR A 80 2.20 -2.71 -4.03
N PHE A 81 0.98 -2.87 -4.54
CA PHE A 81 0.70 -2.68 -5.96
C PHE A 81 0.61 -1.20 -6.35
N LEU A 82 0.25 -0.34 -5.42
CA LEU A 82 -0.05 1.07 -5.64
C LEU A 82 1.11 2.01 -5.23
N LEU A 83 2.26 1.47 -4.84
CA LEU A 83 3.42 2.24 -4.34
C LEU A 83 3.90 3.35 -5.30
N ASP A 84 3.74 3.15 -6.60
CA ASP A 84 4.16 4.11 -7.62
C ASP A 84 3.04 5.05 -8.06
N THR A 85 1.89 5.03 -7.38
CA THR A 85 0.81 5.96 -7.66
C THR A 85 1.06 7.29 -6.92
N PRO A 86 0.49 8.41 -7.42
CA PRO A 86 0.61 9.70 -6.75
C PRO A 86 0.10 9.74 -5.31
N TYR A 87 -0.64 8.71 -4.90
CA TYR A 87 -1.17 8.57 -3.53
C TYR A 87 -0.26 7.81 -2.58
N ALA A 88 0.77 7.15 -3.09
CA ALA A 88 1.77 6.52 -2.25
C ALA A 88 2.63 7.60 -1.60
N LYS A 89 2.21 8.05 -0.43
CA LYS A 89 2.97 9.00 0.38
C LYS A 89 4.20 8.31 0.98
N CYS A 90 5.24 9.08 1.25
CA CYS A 90 6.43 8.61 1.98
C CYS A 90 6.08 7.95 3.32
N GLU A 91 4.98 8.34 3.93
CA GLU A 91 4.44 7.73 5.15
C GLU A 91 4.20 6.22 5.04
N SER A 92 3.78 5.72 3.88
CA SER A 92 3.55 4.29 3.67
C SER A 92 4.86 3.49 3.68
N ILE A 93 5.95 4.07 3.20
CA ILE A 93 7.27 3.44 3.18
C ILE A 93 7.83 3.35 4.60
N ILE A 94 7.74 4.44 5.37
CA ILE A 94 8.16 4.48 6.77
C ILE A 94 7.34 3.50 7.60
N ASN A 95 6.02 3.46 7.41
CA ASN A 95 5.14 2.55 8.12
C ASN A 95 5.45 1.08 7.81
N SER A 96 5.78 0.76 6.55
CA SER A 96 6.15 -0.61 6.18
C SER A 96 7.51 -1.02 6.76
N GLU A 97 8.48 -0.11 6.82
CA GLU A 97 9.78 -0.35 7.44
C GLU A 97 9.65 -0.59 8.95
N ILE A 98 8.87 0.22 9.63
CA ILE A 98 8.58 0.06 11.07
C ILE A 98 7.85 -1.26 11.32
N SER A 99 6.86 -1.61 10.50
CA SER A 99 6.12 -2.86 10.62
C SER A 99 7.04 -4.08 10.46
N ASN A 100 7.96 -4.03 9.50
CA ASN A 100 8.94 -5.10 9.31
C ASN A 100 9.87 -5.27 10.52
N LYS A 101 10.29 -4.17 11.14
CA LYS A 101 11.09 -4.19 12.38
C LYS A 101 10.29 -4.77 13.55
N LEU A 102 9.03 -4.38 13.69
CA LEU A 102 8.14 -4.89 14.73
C LEU A 102 7.90 -6.40 14.60
N ASN A 103 7.77 -6.92 13.38
CA ASN A 103 7.59 -8.34 13.12
C ASN A 103 8.81 -9.20 13.53
N GLN A 104 9.98 -8.60 13.66
CA GLN A 104 11.20 -9.26 14.12
C GLN A 104 11.34 -9.25 15.64
N CYS A 105 10.49 -8.53 16.34
CA CYS A 105 10.55 -8.37 17.80
C CYS A 105 9.86 -9.53 18.52
N SER A 106 10.42 -9.93 19.66
CA SER A 106 9.73 -10.84 20.60
C SER A 106 8.52 -10.17 21.25
N ALA A 107 7.61 -10.96 21.80
CA ALA A 107 6.43 -10.45 22.52
C ALA A 107 6.81 -9.47 23.65
N THR A 108 7.88 -9.78 24.39
CA THR A 108 8.39 -8.92 25.47
C THR A 108 8.90 -7.59 24.95
N THR A 109 9.62 -7.63 23.82
CA THR A 109 10.12 -6.42 23.14
C THR A 109 8.97 -5.56 22.63
N LEU A 110 7.93 -6.16 22.04
CA LEU A 110 6.75 -5.44 21.57
C LEU A 110 6.02 -4.69 22.69
N ILE A 111 5.90 -5.29 23.88
CA ILE A 111 5.32 -4.63 25.06
C ILE A 111 6.14 -3.39 25.45
N THR A 112 7.47 -3.51 25.44
CA THR A 112 8.37 -2.38 25.74
C THR A 112 8.25 -1.28 24.70
N VAL A 113 8.23 -1.62 23.40
CA VAL A 113 8.05 -0.67 22.28
C VAL A 113 6.71 0.05 22.41
N SER A 114 5.63 -0.67 22.73
CA SER A 114 4.31 -0.07 22.93
C SER A 114 4.32 0.99 24.03
N ARG A 115 4.94 0.70 25.17
CA ARG A 115 5.07 1.68 26.27
C ARG A 115 5.88 2.91 25.90
N ILE A 116 6.96 2.73 25.12
CA ILE A 116 7.76 3.86 24.62
C ILE A 116 6.92 4.72 23.67
N LEU A 117 6.15 4.09 22.78
CA LEU A 117 5.28 4.81 21.85
C LEU A 117 4.18 5.59 22.59
N ASP A 118 3.57 5.02 23.62
CA ASP A 118 2.57 5.68 24.44
C ASP A 118 3.15 6.98 25.08
N ALA A 119 4.36 6.90 25.64
CA ALA A 119 5.04 8.05 26.23
C ALA A 119 5.36 9.13 25.18
N LEU A 120 5.78 8.72 23.96
CA LEU A 120 6.07 9.67 22.87
C LEU A 120 4.80 10.34 22.34
N ILE A 121 3.68 9.62 22.25
CA ILE A 121 2.39 10.15 21.84
C ILE A 121 1.90 11.21 22.86
N GLU A 122 1.96 10.91 24.15
CA GLU A 122 1.59 11.84 25.21
C GLU A 122 2.44 13.14 25.13
N GLN A 123 3.74 13.01 24.89
CA GLN A 123 4.63 14.16 24.72
C GLN A 123 4.26 14.99 23.47
N GLN A 124 3.93 14.33 22.37
CA GLN A 124 3.49 15.00 21.14
C GLN A 124 2.21 15.80 21.36
N ASP A 125 1.23 15.22 22.04
CA ASP A 125 -0.05 15.87 22.34
C ASP A 125 0.16 17.10 23.25
N MET A 126 1.07 17.02 24.21
CA MET A 126 1.42 18.17 25.07
C MET A 126 2.05 19.31 24.27
N LEU A 127 2.98 19.02 23.36
CA LEU A 127 3.64 20.03 22.51
C LEU A 127 2.64 20.69 21.56
N LEU A 128 1.73 19.92 20.94
CA LEU A 128 0.69 20.45 20.07
C LEU A 128 -0.31 21.33 20.83
N ALA A 129 -0.61 21.01 22.09
CA ALA A 129 -1.47 21.83 22.94
C ALA A 129 -0.82 23.16 23.34
N GLU A 130 0.51 23.22 23.48
CA GLU A 130 1.26 24.44 23.77
C GLU A 130 1.31 25.38 22.56
N GLU A 131 1.50 24.84 21.34
CA GLU A 131 1.49 25.62 20.09
C GLU A 131 0.14 26.28 19.79
N GLN A 132 -0.97 25.73 20.28
CA GLN A 132 -2.31 26.29 20.09
C GLN A 132 -2.66 27.40 21.10
N LYS A 133 -1.83 27.64 22.11
CA LYS A 133 -2.05 28.69 23.12
C LYS A 133 -1.42 30.04 22.77
N ASP A 134 -0.55 30.07 21.78
CA ASP A 134 0.06 31.31 21.25
C ASP A 134 -0.72 31.79 20.00
#